data_753355f05b550babca1849c8cfd1c20f
#
_entry.id   753355f05b550babca1849c8cfd1c20f
#
_cell.length_a   1.000
_cell.length_b   1.000
_cell.length_c   1.000
_cell.angle_alpha   90.00
_cell.angle_beta   90.00
_cell.angle_gamma   90.00
#
_symmetry.space_group_name_H-M   'P 1'
#
loop_
_entity.id
_entity.type
_entity.pdbx_description
1 polymer ?
#
loop_
_entity_poly.entity_id
_entity_poly.type
_entity_poly.pdbx_seq_one_letter_code
_entity_poly.pdbx_strand_id
1 'polypeptide(L)'
;MNSISQIIIYLFVFIFSAELRAQNQIVADLSQDNVEISTDFLGAKILLFGAYDGKKGDDIIVVVTGPKGLVTVQKKEKVLGVWVNTQKVNYINAPKYLNISSNRDINKILNQKTRKISEIGLNNLNVRIQ
;
A
#
# COMPACT_ATOMS: atom_id res chain seq x y z
N MET A 1 -27.61 44.48 27.61
CA MET A 1 -27.03 43.58 26.57
C MET A 1 -28.22 42.93 25.89
N ASN A 2 -28.46 43.25 24.61
CA ASN A 2 -29.70 42.82 23.92
C ASN A 2 -29.72 41.31 23.67
N SER A 3 -30.90 40.67 23.83
CA SER A 3 -31.09 39.23 23.60
C SER A 3 -30.47 38.75 22.27
N ILE A 4 -30.50 39.57 21.23
CA ILE A 4 -29.89 39.33 19.91
C ILE A 4 -28.37 39.14 20.01
N SER A 5 -27.71 39.98 20.83
CA SER A 5 -26.25 39.90 21.03
C SER A 5 -25.83 38.60 21.74
N GLN A 6 -26.64 38.12 22.66
CA GLN A 6 -26.41 36.84 23.34
C GLN A 6 -26.59 35.67 22.41
N ILE A 7 -27.61 35.67 21.55
CA ILE A 7 -27.86 34.62 20.56
C ILE A 7 -26.70 34.55 19.56
N ILE A 8 -26.16 35.68 19.11
CA ILE A 8 -25.03 35.72 18.20
C ILE A 8 -23.76 35.12 18.84
N ILE A 9 -23.53 35.40 20.13
CA ILE A 9 -22.38 34.86 20.87
C ILE A 9 -22.53 33.34 21.04
N TYR A 10 -23.70 32.82 21.36
CA TYR A 10 -23.93 31.39 21.45
C TYR A 10 -23.80 30.66 20.10
N LEU A 11 -24.27 31.28 19.02
CA LEU A 11 -24.11 30.78 17.66
C LEU A 11 -22.62 30.74 17.25
N PHE A 12 -21.86 31.76 17.61
CA PHE A 12 -20.42 31.82 17.31
C PHE A 12 -19.61 30.76 18.08
N VAL A 13 -19.95 30.52 19.36
CA VAL A 13 -19.32 29.47 20.18
C VAL A 13 -19.66 28.09 19.62
N PHE A 14 -20.87 27.86 19.14
CA PHE A 14 -21.29 26.59 18.58
C PHE A 14 -20.60 26.24 17.24
N ILE A 15 -20.30 27.26 16.42
CA ILE A 15 -19.57 27.10 15.14
C ILE A 15 -18.09 26.78 15.37
N PHE A 16 -17.49 27.24 16.48
CA PHE A 16 -16.10 26.98 16.81
C PHE A 16 -15.81 25.64 17.47
N SER A 17 -16.85 24.84 17.78
CA SER A 17 -16.71 23.47 18.29
C SER A 17 -16.44 22.46 17.16
N ALA A 18 -15.82 22.87 16.05
CA ALA A 18 -15.33 21.93 15.05
C ALA A 18 -14.27 21.05 15.69
N GLU A 19 -14.62 19.81 15.98
CA GLU A 19 -13.70 18.79 16.48
C GLU A 19 -12.52 18.69 15.51
N LEU A 20 -11.36 19.16 15.93
CA LEU A 20 -10.08 18.79 15.33
C LEU A 20 -9.90 17.29 15.54
N ARG A 21 -10.37 16.47 14.58
CA ARG A 21 -10.02 15.05 14.56
C ARG A 21 -8.52 14.99 14.35
N ALA A 22 -7.80 14.64 15.39
CA ALA A 22 -6.41 14.25 15.28
C ALA A 22 -6.36 13.05 14.32
N GLN A 23 -5.85 13.28 13.13
CA GLN A 23 -5.61 12.22 12.16
C GLN A 23 -4.39 11.44 12.67
N ASN A 24 -4.52 10.13 12.90
CA ASN A 24 -3.40 9.28 13.27
C ASN A 24 -2.27 9.49 12.27
N GLN A 25 -1.19 10.07 12.72
CA GLN A 25 -0.06 10.39 11.86
C GLN A 25 0.89 9.20 11.81
N ILE A 26 1.19 8.75 10.60
CA ILE A 26 2.21 7.74 10.35
C ILE A 26 3.37 8.44 9.66
N VAL A 27 4.57 8.28 10.21
CA VAL A 27 5.84 8.73 9.61
C VAL A 27 6.68 7.50 9.37
N ALA A 28 7.11 7.30 8.13
CA ALA A 28 7.96 6.17 7.78
C ALA A 28 9.10 6.64 6.87
N ASP A 29 10.24 5.98 6.97
CA ASP A 29 11.43 6.28 6.20
C ASP A 29 12.21 5.00 5.89
N LEU A 30 13.12 5.08 4.94
CA LEU A 30 14.00 3.99 4.52
C LEU A 30 15.44 4.25 4.98
N SER A 31 16.16 3.18 5.33
CA SER A 31 17.58 3.29 5.70
C SER A 31 18.44 3.78 4.51
N GLN A 32 17.96 3.57 3.29
CA GLN A 32 18.55 4.08 2.06
C GLN A 32 17.47 4.16 0.97
N ASP A 33 17.50 5.19 0.18
CA ASP A 33 16.56 5.49 -0.92
C ASP A 33 17.12 5.12 -2.30
N ASN A 34 18.42 4.81 -2.35
CA ASN A 34 19.11 4.42 -3.58
C ASN A 34 19.87 3.09 -3.40
N VAL A 35 19.83 2.24 -4.41
CA VAL A 35 20.57 0.98 -4.49
C VAL A 35 21.38 0.97 -5.75
N GLU A 36 22.71 0.98 -5.61
CA GLU A 36 23.63 0.83 -6.75
C GLU A 36 23.71 -0.64 -7.17
N ILE A 37 23.52 -0.89 -8.46
CA ILE A 37 23.60 -2.21 -9.07
C ILE A 37 24.90 -2.31 -9.88
N SER A 38 25.85 -3.09 -9.39
CA SER A 38 27.08 -3.44 -10.07
C SER A 38 26.99 -4.83 -10.73
N THR A 39 28.01 -5.23 -11.47
CA THR A 39 28.04 -6.55 -12.15
C THR A 39 28.06 -7.73 -11.19
N ASP A 40 28.48 -7.53 -9.95
CA ASP A 40 28.55 -8.51 -8.86
C ASP A 40 27.45 -8.32 -7.82
N PHE A 41 26.40 -7.57 -8.14
CA PHE A 41 25.31 -7.29 -7.22
C PHE A 41 24.53 -8.57 -6.83
N LEU A 42 24.58 -8.91 -5.53
CA LEU A 42 23.91 -10.06 -4.94
C LEU A 42 22.61 -9.70 -4.21
N GLY A 43 22.22 -8.43 -4.19
CA GLY A 43 21.06 -7.91 -3.51
C GLY A 43 21.41 -6.83 -2.49
N ALA A 44 20.40 -6.07 -2.05
CA ALA A 44 20.51 -5.07 -1.00
C ALA A 44 19.49 -5.32 0.10
N LYS A 45 19.85 -4.99 1.34
CA LYS A 45 18.94 -4.99 2.48
C LYS A 45 18.54 -3.55 2.77
N ILE A 46 17.27 -3.25 2.66
CA ILE A 46 16.68 -1.95 3.00
C ILE A 46 15.83 -2.14 4.24
N LEU A 47 16.10 -1.33 5.28
CA LEU A 47 15.28 -1.29 6.48
C LEU A 47 14.22 -0.20 6.30
N LEU A 48 12.95 -0.58 6.42
CA LEU A 48 11.84 0.35 6.60
C LEU A 48 11.60 0.52 8.10
N PHE A 49 11.61 1.75 8.57
CA PHE A 49 11.30 2.09 9.95
C PHE A 49 10.34 3.26 10.02
N GLY A 50 9.65 3.40 11.16
CA GLY A 50 8.69 4.49 11.30
C GLY A 50 8.10 4.55 12.69
N ALA A 51 7.33 5.62 12.89
CA ALA A 51 6.53 5.84 14.07
C ALA A 51 5.09 6.14 13.68
N TYR A 52 4.15 5.74 14.51
CA TYR A 52 2.74 6.07 14.35
C TYR A 52 2.14 6.51 15.68
N ASP A 53 1.24 7.47 15.62
CA ASP A 53 0.45 7.90 16.78
C ASP A 53 -0.83 7.07 16.84
N GLY A 54 -0.74 5.94 17.52
CA GLY A 54 -1.82 4.96 17.61
C GLY A 54 -1.87 4.31 18.98
N LYS A 55 -2.82 3.37 19.14
CA LYS A 55 -3.04 2.64 20.39
C LYS A 55 -2.32 1.31 20.38
N LYS A 56 -1.98 0.81 21.58
CA LYS A 56 -1.44 -0.54 21.72
C LYS A 56 -2.46 -1.56 21.19
N GLY A 57 -2.05 -2.33 20.19
CA GLY A 57 -2.88 -3.35 19.55
C GLY A 57 -3.50 -2.92 18.22
N ASP A 58 -3.20 -1.74 17.74
CA ASP A 58 -3.59 -1.31 16.40
C ASP A 58 -2.97 -2.23 15.33
N ASP A 59 -3.71 -2.39 14.25
CA ASP A 59 -3.26 -3.17 13.11
C ASP A 59 -2.39 -2.34 12.17
N ILE A 60 -1.23 -2.89 11.82
CA ILE A 60 -0.29 -2.26 10.90
C ILE A 60 -0.12 -3.15 9.68
N ILE A 61 -0.29 -2.56 8.51
CA ILE A 61 -0.02 -3.19 7.22
C ILE A 61 0.95 -2.32 6.45
N VAL A 62 2.03 -2.93 5.99
CA VAL A 62 3.03 -2.29 5.14
C VAL A 62 2.92 -2.89 3.75
N VAL A 63 2.72 -2.04 2.75
CA VAL A 63 2.66 -2.44 1.34
C VAL A 63 3.76 -1.71 0.60
N VAL A 64 4.69 -2.47 0.03
CA VAL A 64 5.78 -1.95 -0.81
C VAL A 64 5.50 -2.37 -2.24
N THR A 65 5.32 -1.41 -3.12
CA THR A 65 5.06 -1.66 -4.54
C THR A 65 6.11 -0.98 -5.40
N GLY A 66 6.60 -1.72 -6.41
CA GLY A 66 7.40 -1.14 -7.48
C GLY A 66 6.54 -0.42 -8.53
N PRO A 67 7.18 0.22 -9.53
CA PRO A 67 6.47 0.90 -10.60
C PRO A 67 5.56 -0.08 -11.35
N LYS A 68 4.35 0.37 -11.69
CA LYS A 68 3.40 -0.39 -12.50
C LYS A 68 3.77 -0.33 -13.98
N GLY A 69 3.56 -1.43 -14.69
CA GLY A 69 3.89 -1.49 -16.12
C GLY A 69 3.39 -2.78 -16.77
N LEU A 70 3.93 -3.05 -17.96
CA LEU A 70 3.71 -4.29 -18.67
C LEU A 70 4.63 -5.37 -18.09
N VAL A 71 4.05 -6.47 -17.65
CA VAL A 71 4.75 -7.67 -17.21
C VAL A 71 4.35 -8.82 -18.12
N THR A 72 5.33 -9.44 -18.77
CA THR A 72 5.11 -10.59 -19.66
C THR A 72 5.51 -11.87 -18.92
N VAL A 73 4.59 -12.80 -18.81
CA VAL A 73 4.83 -14.14 -18.27
C VAL A 73 4.83 -15.13 -19.43
N GLN A 74 5.86 -15.97 -19.50
CA GLN A 74 6.00 -17.00 -20.52
C GLN A 74 6.07 -18.37 -19.84
N LYS A 75 5.27 -19.31 -20.32
CA LYS A 75 5.35 -20.71 -19.92
C LYS A 75 6.38 -21.41 -20.80
N LYS A 76 7.34 -22.11 -20.17
CA LYS A 76 8.28 -22.98 -20.86
C LYS A 76 7.86 -24.43 -20.72
N GLU A 77 7.90 -25.17 -21.80
CA GLU A 77 7.66 -26.60 -21.84
C GLU A 77 8.76 -27.31 -22.58
N LYS A 78 9.04 -28.55 -22.18
CA LYS A 78 10.05 -29.39 -22.82
C LYS A 78 9.39 -30.15 -23.97
N VAL A 79 9.76 -29.83 -25.22
CA VAL A 79 9.28 -30.47 -26.43
C VAL A 79 10.48 -31.13 -27.10
N LEU A 80 10.42 -32.46 -27.30
CA LEU A 80 11.51 -33.26 -27.90
C LEU A 80 12.88 -33.00 -27.25
N GLY A 81 12.90 -32.80 -25.93
CA GLY A 81 14.15 -32.57 -25.19
C GLY A 81 14.61 -31.09 -25.11
N VAL A 82 14.00 -30.18 -25.85
CA VAL A 82 14.35 -28.74 -25.89
C VAL A 82 13.30 -27.92 -25.15
N TRP A 83 13.75 -26.91 -24.39
CA TRP A 83 12.84 -25.96 -23.72
C TRP A 83 12.35 -24.91 -24.70
N VAL A 84 11.05 -24.85 -24.94
CA VAL A 84 10.42 -23.84 -25.82
C VAL A 84 9.36 -23.05 -25.04
N ASN A 85 9.16 -21.81 -25.45
CA ASN A 85 8.10 -20.95 -24.92
C ASN A 85 6.78 -21.32 -25.62
N THR A 86 5.82 -21.89 -24.90
CA THR A 86 4.56 -22.39 -25.46
C THR A 86 3.39 -21.42 -25.26
N GLN A 87 3.44 -20.62 -24.21
CA GLN A 87 2.39 -19.65 -23.88
C GLN A 87 2.98 -18.33 -23.43
N LYS A 88 2.33 -17.25 -23.80
CA LYS A 88 2.69 -15.88 -23.41
C LYS A 88 1.44 -15.16 -22.94
N VAL A 89 1.52 -14.54 -21.75
CA VAL A 89 0.47 -13.71 -21.18
C VAL A 89 1.05 -12.36 -20.80
N ASN A 90 0.43 -11.30 -21.25
CA ASN A 90 0.80 -9.94 -20.91
C ASN A 90 -0.13 -9.40 -19.82
N TYR A 91 0.45 -8.91 -18.75
CA TYR A 91 -0.24 -8.23 -17.66
C TYR A 91 0.03 -6.73 -17.75
N ILE A 92 -1.01 -5.95 -18.01
CA ILE A 92 -0.95 -4.49 -18.08
C ILE A 92 -1.26 -3.93 -16.70
N ASN A 93 -0.57 -2.86 -16.31
CA ASN A 93 -0.72 -2.20 -15.00
C ASN A 93 -0.31 -3.09 -13.83
N ALA A 94 0.57 -4.06 -14.05
CA ALA A 94 1.08 -4.92 -12.99
C ALA A 94 2.27 -4.27 -12.28
N PRO A 95 2.32 -4.29 -10.94
CA PRO A 95 3.50 -3.84 -10.21
C PRO A 95 4.68 -4.79 -10.47
N LYS A 96 5.84 -4.24 -10.77
CA LYS A 96 7.07 -5.04 -10.99
C LYS A 96 7.63 -5.65 -9.71
N TYR A 97 7.20 -5.13 -8.58
CA TYR A 97 7.52 -5.64 -7.24
C TYR A 97 6.31 -5.44 -6.33
N LEU A 98 6.02 -6.42 -5.48
CA LEU A 98 4.99 -6.32 -4.45
C LEU A 98 5.45 -7.09 -3.22
N ASN A 99 5.47 -6.41 -2.09
CA ASN A 99 5.64 -7.02 -0.77
C ASN A 99 4.54 -6.49 0.16
N ILE A 100 3.95 -7.39 0.93
CA ILE A 100 2.91 -7.06 1.90
C ILE A 100 3.29 -7.71 3.22
N SER A 101 3.42 -6.90 4.25
CA SER A 101 3.72 -7.32 5.61
C SER A 101 2.67 -6.77 6.57
N SER A 102 2.32 -7.53 7.59
CA SER A 102 1.37 -7.12 8.63
C SER A 102 1.73 -7.72 9.98
N ASN A 103 1.33 -7.05 11.05
CA ASN A 103 1.56 -7.52 12.42
C ASN A 103 0.68 -8.71 12.82
N ARG A 104 -0.38 -9.02 12.07
CA ARG A 104 -1.20 -10.24 12.18
C ARG A 104 -1.81 -10.60 10.82
N ASP A 105 -2.55 -11.70 10.76
CA ASP A 105 -3.18 -12.20 9.54
C ASP A 105 -4.05 -11.12 8.88
N ILE A 106 -3.71 -10.78 7.65
CA ILE A 106 -4.34 -9.72 6.88
C ILE A 106 -5.85 -9.97 6.64
N ASN A 107 -6.26 -11.23 6.61
CA ASN A 107 -7.67 -11.61 6.45
C ASN A 107 -8.49 -11.30 7.70
N LYS A 108 -7.83 -11.21 8.87
CA LYS A 108 -8.44 -10.82 10.14
C LYS A 108 -8.45 -9.30 10.34
N ILE A 109 -7.54 -8.60 9.68
CA ILE A 109 -7.42 -7.13 9.75
C ILE A 109 -8.40 -6.45 8.79
N LEU A 110 -8.43 -6.90 7.53
CA LEU A 110 -9.18 -6.26 6.46
C LEU A 110 -10.22 -7.20 5.84
N ASN A 111 -11.41 -6.67 5.63
CA ASN A 111 -12.41 -7.37 4.83
C ASN A 111 -12.04 -7.36 3.34
N GLN A 112 -12.67 -8.22 2.56
CA GLN A 112 -12.41 -8.39 1.12
C GLN A 112 -12.63 -7.09 0.32
N LYS A 113 -13.65 -6.30 0.67
CA LYS A 113 -13.96 -5.04 -0.02
C LYS A 113 -12.82 -4.03 0.14
N THR A 114 -12.34 -3.84 1.37
CA THR A 114 -11.22 -2.93 1.66
C THR A 114 -9.94 -3.39 0.97
N ARG A 115 -9.61 -4.68 1.01
CA ARG A 115 -8.45 -5.24 0.32
C ARG A 115 -8.48 -4.98 -1.19
N LYS A 116 -9.66 -5.10 -1.81
CA LYS A 116 -9.83 -4.84 -3.24
C LYS A 116 -9.67 -3.35 -3.58
N ILE A 117 -10.25 -2.45 -2.78
CA ILE A 117 -10.14 -1.00 -2.99
C ILE A 117 -8.69 -0.54 -2.83
N SER A 118 -7.97 -1.06 -1.84
CA SER A 118 -6.57 -0.70 -1.54
C SER A 118 -5.55 -1.55 -2.30
N GLU A 119 -5.97 -2.40 -3.23
CA GLU A 119 -5.11 -3.32 -4.01
C GLU A 119 -4.19 -4.20 -3.12
N ILE A 120 -4.66 -4.61 -1.94
CA ILE A 120 -3.90 -5.39 -1.00
C ILE A 120 -4.07 -6.89 -1.27
N GLY A 121 -2.99 -7.56 -1.69
CA GLY A 121 -2.95 -8.95 -2.10
C GLY A 121 -3.00 -9.15 -3.61
N LEU A 122 -2.33 -10.19 -4.11
CA LEU A 122 -2.20 -10.46 -5.55
C LEU A 122 -3.55 -10.51 -6.29
N ASN A 123 -4.57 -11.13 -5.67
CA ASN A 123 -5.89 -11.28 -6.27
C ASN A 123 -6.72 -9.98 -6.27
N ASN A 124 -6.23 -8.92 -5.64
CA ASN A 124 -6.92 -7.65 -5.51
C ASN A 124 -6.30 -6.54 -6.36
N LEU A 125 -5.21 -6.83 -7.05
CA LEU A 125 -4.54 -5.88 -7.94
C LEU A 125 -5.42 -5.54 -9.14
N ASN A 126 -5.42 -4.26 -9.54
CA ASN A 126 -6.10 -3.80 -10.75
C ASN A 126 -5.23 -4.06 -12.00
N VAL A 127 -5.02 -5.34 -12.29
CA VAL A 127 -4.22 -5.82 -13.42
C VAL A 127 -5.14 -6.28 -14.54
N ARG A 128 -4.81 -5.95 -15.76
CA ARG A 128 -5.54 -6.40 -16.98
C ARG A 128 -4.68 -7.38 -17.77
N ILE A 129 -5.31 -8.40 -18.31
CA ILE A 129 -4.68 -9.38 -19.22
C ILE A 129 -4.91 -8.91 -20.67
N GLN A 130 -3.87 -9.01 -21.47
CA GLN A 130 -3.87 -8.71 -22.90
C GLN A 130 -3.46 -9.94 -23.70
#